data_ce484e79aa102b2481de241c5185f55e
#
_entry.id   ce484e79aa102b2481de241c5185f55e
#
_cell.length_a   1.000
_cell.length_b   1.000
_cell.length_c   1.000
_cell.angle_alpha   90.00
_cell.angle_beta   90.00
_cell.angle_gamma   90.00
#
_symmetry.space_group_name_H-M   'P 1'
#
loop_
_entity.id
_entity.type
_entity.pdbx_description
1 polymer ?
#
loop_
_entity_poly.entity_id
_entity_poly.type
_entity_poly.pdbx_seq_one_letter_code
_entity_poly.pdbx_strand_id
1 'polypeptide(L)'
;MKQALLKALVVLDERENSWFVNGGFHEAIDFRLMDVKALSVRMQNLQWALREIAQQAPDVLLLDSTLSSPFVLRMAAHVRDRMPSLPILLLPDIHGALNQSAVADTSPQAHAAPLAADTIARTIRFTQARLGLQRTLLQMALRDDLTGLHNRRGFIALATQQLTWARGAGQHMVMFFADLDGLKWINDHFGHEEGDRAISLTAACIRETFRKFDVTARLSGDEFVALIMEEPGRSAETICRRLHMNLAEGAGADSPYKLSLSVGVSHFDPGAPVTLQELMKQADTALYQHKRKKYSSAPGGLAAVKSAAPLALNPTIPRR
;
A
#
# COMPACT_ATOMS: atom_id res chain seq x y z
N MET A 1 20.38 7.63 -19.85
CA MET A 1 19.40 8.00 -18.81
C MET A 1 20.13 8.73 -17.70
N LYS A 2 19.82 10.01 -17.43
CA LYS A 2 20.38 10.73 -16.27
C LYS A 2 19.79 10.05 -15.03
N GLN A 3 20.63 9.45 -14.20
CA GLN A 3 20.24 8.94 -12.87
C GLN A 3 19.76 10.15 -12.06
N ALA A 4 18.52 10.06 -11.55
CA ALA A 4 18.01 11.09 -10.66
C ALA A 4 18.88 11.14 -9.40
N LEU A 5 19.27 12.34 -8.98
CA LEU A 5 20.02 12.54 -7.75
C LEU A 5 19.16 12.12 -6.55
N LEU A 6 19.80 11.45 -5.61
CA LEU A 6 19.16 11.03 -4.36
C LEU A 6 18.94 12.25 -3.46
N LYS A 7 17.72 12.47 -3.00
CA LYS A 7 17.41 13.55 -2.07
C LYS A 7 17.68 13.12 -0.64
N ALA A 8 18.72 13.64 -0.03
CA ALA A 8 19.07 13.39 1.35
C ALA A 8 18.71 14.62 2.21
N LEU A 9 17.99 14.40 3.30
CA LEU A 9 17.69 15.42 4.28
C LEU A 9 18.52 15.17 5.54
N VAL A 10 19.40 16.11 5.90
CA VAL A 10 20.23 16.06 7.10
C VAL A 10 19.55 16.87 8.19
N VAL A 11 19.35 16.27 9.35
CA VAL A 11 18.81 16.98 10.52
C VAL A 11 19.96 17.35 11.44
N LEU A 12 20.11 18.65 11.67
CA LEU A 12 21.17 19.26 12.46
C LEU A 12 20.60 20.04 13.63
N ASP A 13 21.39 20.23 14.71
CA ASP A 13 21.08 21.22 15.73
C ASP A 13 21.25 22.64 15.16
N GLU A 14 20.43 23.58 15.61
CA GLU A 14 20.46 24.98 15.15
C GLU A 14 21.83 25.65 15.45
N ARG A 15 22.56 25.17 16.45
CA ARG A 15 23.91 25.67 16.82
C ARG A 15 24.97 25.24 15.79
N GLU A 16 24.74 24.22 15.02
CA GLU A 16 25.68 23.59 14.10
C GLU A 16 25.43 23.95 12.63
N ASN A 17 24.36 24.69 12.37
CA ASN A 17 23.98 25.10 11.01
C ASN A 17 25.02 25.96 10.30
N SER A 18 25.83 26.70 11.07
CA SER A 18 26.92 27.55 10.52
C SER A 18 27.96 26.72 9.75
N TRP A 19 28.23 25.50 10.20
CA TRP A 19 29.19 24.62 9.56
C TRP A 19 28.66 24.03 8.23
N PHE A 20 27.39 23.66 8.19
CA PHE A 20 26.75 23.19 6.95
C PHE A 20 26.73 24.29 5.88
N VAL A 21 26.39 25.53 6.27
CA VAL A 21 26.33 26.70 5.39
C VAL A 21 27.71 27.10 4.88
N ASN A 22 28.77 26.91 5.67
CA ASN A 22 30.15 27.28 5.33
C ASN A 22 30.91 26.22 4.50
N GLY A 23 30.21 25.18 3.97
CA GLY A 23 30.76 24.26 2.98
C GLY A 23 31.52 23.05 3.53
N GLY A 24 31.71 22.91 4.83
CA GLY A 24 32.44 21.76 5.41
C GLY A 24 31.80 20.41 5.12
N PHE A 25 30.47 20.36 4.97
CA PHE A 25 29.74 19.15 4.61
C PHE A 25 29.91 18.81 3.12
N HIS A 26 30.18 19.79 2.27
CA HIS A 26 30.38 19.59 0.82
C HIS A 26 31.67 18.82 0.50
N GLU A 27 32.67 18.84 1.37
CA GLU A 27 33.92 18.09 1.17
C GLU A 27 33.78 16.63 1.57
N ALA A 28 32.81 16.29 2.44
CA ALA A 28 32.62 14.95 2.99
C ALA A 28 31.65 14.07 2.17
N ILE A 29 30.83 14.64 1.30
CA ILE A 29 29.81 13.92 0.54
C ILE A 29 29.94 14.23 -0.96
N ASP A 30 29.98 13.21 -1.79
CA ASP A 30 30.00 13.39 -3.25
C ASP A 30 28.61 13.83 -3.77
N PHE A 31 28.42 15.15 -3.93
CA PHE A 31 27.20 15.78 -4.44
C PHE A 31 26.85 15.44 -5.88
N ARG A 32 27.71 14.73 -6.60
CA ARG A 32 27.39 14.21 -7.94
C ARG A 32 26.35 13.10 -7.86
N LEU A 33 26.15 12.52 -6.67
CA LEU A 33 25.24 11.40 -6.42
C LEU A 33 24.03 11.76 -5.60
N MET A 34 24.04 12.87 -4.84
CA MET A 34 23.00 13.24 -3.89
C MET A 34 22.68 14.74 -3.92
N ASP A 35 21.38 15.06 -3.86
CA ASP A 35 20.88 16.41 -3.54
C ASP A 35 20.65 16.47 -2.03
N VAL A 36 21.53 17.14 -1.30
CA VAL A 36 21.50 17.18 0.15
C VAL A 36 20.95 18.51 0.63
N LYS A 37 19.92 18.46 1.47
CA LYS A 37 19.36 19.61 2.17
C LYS A 37 19.54 19.47 3.67
N ALA A 38 19.86 20.57 4.32
CA ALA A 38 19.92 20.63 5.78
C ALA A 38 18.59 21.10 6.35
N LEU A 39 18.16 20.44 7.42
CA LEU A 39 17.05 20.87 8.26
C LEU A 39 17.57 21.24 9.63
N SER A 40 17.66 22.54 9.90
CA SER A 40 17.97 23.05 11.22
C SER A 40 16.77 22.93 12.13
N VAL A 41 16.87 22.15 13.19
CA VAL A 41 15.76 21.89 14.11
C VAL A 41 16.06 22.47 15.48
N ARG A 42 15.20 23.41 15.94
CA ARG A 42 15.16 23.72 17.38
C ARG A 42 14.61 22.51 18.12
N MET A 43 15.35 22.02 19.10
CA MET A 43 15.07 20.80 19.88
C MET A 43 13.68 20.74 20.55
N GLN A 44 12.83 21.75 20.38
CA GLN A 44 11.53 21.86 21.04
C GLN A 44 10.31 21.67 20.13
N ASN A 45 10.47 21.62 18.80
CA ASN A 45 9.32 21.57 17.89
C ASN A 45 9.32 20.34 16.96
N LEU A 46 9.06 19.18 17.56
CA LEU A 46 8.96 17.91 16.84
C LEU A 46 7.88 17.93 15.74
N GLN A 47 6.75 18.59 15.98
CA GLN A 47 5.65 18.65 15.00
C GLN A 47 6.02 19.45 13.75
N TRP A 48 6.78 20.53 13.93
CA TRP A 48 7.29 21.31 12.81
C TRP A 48 8.31 20.49 11.99
N ALA A 49 9.26 19.82 12.65
CA ALA A 49 10.26 18.99 11.99
C ALA A 49 9.62 17.87 11.16
N LEU A 50 8.59 17.20 11.69
CA LEU A 50 7.86 16.16 10.98
C LEU A 50 7.09 16.69 9.76
N ARG A 51 6.52 17.90 9.83
CA ARG A 51 5.87 18.54 8.69
C ARG A 51 6.87 18.88 7.60
N GLU A 52 8.01 19.44 7.98
CA GLU A 52 9.07 19.82 7.06
C GLU A 52 9.66 18.59 6.34
N ILE A 53 9.93 17.51 7.07
CA ILE A 53 10.36 16.24 6.48
C ILE A 53 9.34 15.72 5.45
N ALA A 54 8.05 15.80 5.79
CA ALA A 54 6.99 15.36 4.89
C ALA A 54 6.88 16.23 3.63
N GLN A 55 7.06 17.56 3.76
CA GLN A 55 7.00 18.50 2.63
C GLN A 55 8.18 18.35 1.67
N GLN A 56 9.38 18.12 2.20
CA GLN A 56 10.57 17.96 1.38
C GLN A 56 10.64 16.59 0.69
N ALA A 57 9.87 15.61 1.18
CA ALA A 57 9.78 14.25 0.64
C ALA A 57 11.16 13.66 0.30
N PRO A 58 12.10 13.56 1.26
CA PRO A 58 13.44 13.06 1.01
C PRO A 58 13.42 11.55 0.75
N ASP A 59 14.42 11.08 0.01
CA ASP A 59 14.66 9.65 -0.20
C ASP A 59 15.34 8.98 0.99
N VAL A 60 16.04 9.76 1.82
CA VAL A 60 16.72 9.31 3.04
C VAL A 60 16.82 10.44 4.06
N LEU A 61 16.68 10.10 5.34
CA LEU A 61 16.87 10.99 6.48
C LEU A 61 18.20 10.65 7.15
N LEU A 62 19.09 11.63 7.24
CA LEU A 62 20.37 11.52 7.92
C LEU A 62 20.27 12.23 9.27
N LEU A 63 20.51 11.52 10.36
CA LEU A 63 20.48 12.06 11.71
C LEU A 63 21.89 12.03 12.29
N ASP A 64 22.35 13.14 12.80
CA ASP A 64 23.61 13.20 13.52
C ASP A 64 23.47 12.51 14.89
N SER A 65 24.39 11.61 15.22
CA SER A 65 24.40 10.89 16.49
C SER A 65 24.86 11.76 17.67
N THR A 66 25.54 12.88 17.40
CA THR A 66 25.87 13.88 18.43
C THR A 66 24.64 14.60 18.95
N LEU A 67 23.56 14.60 18.21
CA LEU A 67 22.23 14.97 18.69
C LEU A 67 21.78 13.95 19.76
N SER A 68 22.52 13.86 20.86
CA SER A 68 22.36 12.89 21.97
C SER A 68 21.08 13.10 22.77
N SER A 69 20.07 13.66 22.17
CA SER A 69 18.88 14.00 22.91
C SER A 69 17.77 12.97 22.71
N PRO A 70 16.93 12.80 23.73
CA PRO A 70 15.65 12.11 23.63
C PRO A 70 14.77 12.61 22.46
N PHE A 71 15.10 13.78 21.90
CA PHE A 71 14.46 14.37 20.74
C PHE A 71 14.70 13.57 19.45
N VAL A 72 15.96 13.21 19.15
CA VAL A 72 16.30 12.45 17.92
C VAL A 72 15.68 11.08 17.96
N LEU A 73 15.70 10.40 19.11
CA LEU A 73 15.06 9.10 19.25
C LEU A 73 13.55 9.19 19.09
N ARG A 74 12.91 10.21 19.68
CA ARG A 74 11.47 10.46 19.49
C ARG A 74 11.13 10.81 18.05
N MET A 75 11.94 11.66 17.38
CA MET A 75 11.75 12.01 15.99
C MET A 75 11.89 10.77 15.08
N ALA A 76 12.93 9.97 15.28
CA ALA A 76 13.13 8.72 14.53
C ALA A 76 11.96 7.74 14.73
N ALA A 77 11.44 7.62 15.95
CA ALA A 77 10.26 6.80 16.23
C ALA A 77 9.02 7.32 15.48
N HIS A 78 8.73 8.63 15.56
CA HIS A 78 7.58 9.22 14.88
C HIS A 78 7.69 9.18 13.34
N VAL A 79 8.90 9.37 12.79
CA VAL A 79 9.14 9.21 11.35
C VAL A 79 8.90 7.76 10.94
N ARG A 80 9.36 6.79 11.71
CA ARG A 80 9.14 5.36 11.44
C ARG A 80 7.66 4.99 11.45
N ASP A 81 6.89 5.54 12.38
CA ASP A 81 5.44 5.28 12.49
C ASP A 81 4.64 5.92 11.34
N ARG A 82 4.99 7.15 10.95
CA ARG A 82 4.24 7.92 9.94
C ARG A 82 4.76 7.74 8.51
N MET A 83 6.05 7.46 8.36
CA MET A 83 6.77 7.31 7.09
C MET A 83 7.63 6.04 7.12
N PRO A 84 7.04 4.84 7.26
CA PRO A 84 7.77 3.59 7.46
C PRO A 84 8.69 3.23 6.30
N SER A 85 8.49 3.86 5.16
CA SER A 85 9.29 3.66 3.95
C SER A 85 10.47 4.62 3.82
N LEU A 86 10.61 5.61 4.71
CA LEU A 86 11.73 6.55 4.70
C LEU A 86 12.90 5.96 5.48
N PRO A 87 14.05 5.67 4.83
CA PRO A 87 15.24 5.21 5.52
C PRO A 87 15.78 6.28 6.46
N ILE A 88 16.12 5.88 7.67
CA ILE A 88 16.79 6.73 8.65
C ILE A 88 18.18 6.18 8.88
N LEU A 89 19.21 6.98 8.66
CA LEU A 89 20.60 6.67 8.93
C LEU A 89 21.12 7.55 10.06
N LEU A 90 21.67 6.93 11.08
CA LEU A 90 22.40 7.61 12.15
C LEU A 90 23.85 7.75 11.69
N LEU A 91 24.32 8.97 11.59
CA LEU A 91 25.72 9.25 11.27
C LEU A 91 26.49 9.41 12.58
N PRO A 92 27.59 8.68 12.76
CA PRO A 92 28.46 8.92 13.91
C PRO A 92 29.14 10.28 13.73
N ASP A 93 29.17 11.06 14.79
CA ASP A 93 29.87 12.37 14.96
C ASP A 93 30.49 12.93 13.67
N ILE A 94 29.69 13.64 12.88
CA ILE A 94 30.17 14.26 11.64
C ILE A 94 31.22 15.35 11.95
N HIS A 95 31.09 16.01 13.10
CA HIS A 95 32.00 17.08 13.53
C HIS A 95 33.35 16.56 14.00
N GLY A 96 33.38 15.48 14.78
CA GLY A 96 34.63 14.89 15.27
C GLY A 96 35.48 14.30 14.14
N ALA A 97 34.84 13.69 13.15
CA ALA A 97 35.53 13.08 12.01
C ALA A 97 36.16 14.13 11.07
N LEU A 98 35.59 15.34 10.97
CA LEU A 98 36.04 16.38 10.03
C LEU A 98 37.00 17.38 10.68
N ASN A 99 36.85 17.65 11.97
CA ASN A 99 37.88 18.45 12.72
C ASN A 99 39.22 17.73 12.80
N GLN A 100 39.26 16.41 12.75
CA GLN A 100 40.51 15.65 12.70
C GLN A 100 41.23 15.73 11.36
N SER A 101 40.56 16.00 10.26
CA SER A 101 41.20 16.22 8.96
C SER A 101 41.77 17.63 8.77
N ALA A 102 41.29 18.61 9.55
CA ALA A 102 41.79 19.99 9.52
C ALA A 102 42.96 20.24 10.47
N VAL A 103 43.29 19.30 11.36
CA VAL A 103 44.42 19.36 12.30
C VAL A 103 45.37 18.19 12.03
N ALA A 104 45.76 17.99 10.78
CA ALA A 104 46.83 17.06 10.42
C ALA A 104 48.20 17.75 10.52
N ASP A 105 48.61 18.11 11.75
CA ASP A 105 49.99 18.18 12.09
C ASP A 105 50.19 17.73 13.53
N THR A 106 51.05 16.67 13.67
CA THR A 106 51.61 16.14 14.91
C THR A 106 50.69 15.31 15.84
N SER A 107 50.38 14.05 15.48
CA SER A 107 50.53 12.85 16.35
C SER A 107 49.96 11.58 15.73
N PRO A 108 50.65 10.42 15.76
CA PRO A 108 50.18 9.18 15.18
C PRO A 108 49.47 8.33 16.23
N GLN A 109 48.23 8.64 16.60
CA GLN A 109 47.37 7.72 17.36
C GLN A 109 45.89 8.02 17.15
N ALA A 110 45.17 6.95 16.71
CA ALA A 110 43.74 6.88 16.53
C ALA A 110 43.15 7.62 15.30
N HIS A 111 43.43 7.11 14.13
CA HIS A 111 42.62 7.39 12.93
C HIS A 111 41.30 6.61 13.02
N ALA A 112 40.27 7.20 13.59
CA ALA A 112 38.93 6.89 13.10
C ALA A 112 38.87 7.51 11.69
N ALA A 113 39.10 6.70 10.66
CA ALA A 113 39.00 7.16 9.26
C ALA A 113 37.63 7.81 9.10
N PRO A 114 37.54 9.02 8.48
CA PRO A 114 36.25 9.61 8.14
C PRO A 114 35.48 8.56 7.34
N LEU A 115 34.22 8.32 7.70
CA LEU A 115 33.35 7.45 6.92
C LEU A 115 33.37 8.02 5.51
N ALA A 116 34.10 7.37 4.61
CA ALA A 116 34.30 7.89 3.26
C ALA A 116 32.92 8.12 2.66
N ALA A 117 32.72 9.26 2.01
CA ALA A 117 31.48 9.63 1.33
C ALA A 117 30.91 8.46 0.48
N ASP A 118 31.79 7.65 -0.08
CA ASP A 118 31.48 6.44 -0.80
C ASP A 118 30.79 5.37 0.09
N THR A 119 31.17 5.23 1.35
CA THR A 119 30.54 4.30 2.30
C THR A 119 29.12 4.74 2.65
N ILE A 120 28.90 6.03 2.85
CA ILE A 120 27.56 6.60 3.08
C ILE A 120 26.68 6.38 1.84
N ALA A 121 27.20 6.71 0.66
CA ALA A 121 26.47 6.53 -0.59
C ALA A 121 26.15 5.04 -0.89
N ARG A 122 27.06 4.12 -0.58
CA ARG A 122 26.81 2.66 -0.68
C ARG A 122 25.73 2.22 0.31
N THR A 123 25.81 2.66 1.57
CA THR A 123 24.83 2.27 2.60
C THR A 123 23.43 2.77 2.24
N ILE A 124 23.32 4.00 1.73
CA ILE A 124 22.06 4.56 1.25
C ILE A 124 21.51 3.74 0.09
N ARG A 125 22.32 3.48 -0.94
CA ARG A 125 21.90 2.67 -2.11
C ARG A 125 21.47 1.27 -1.70
N PHE A 126 22.23 0.61 -0.82
CA PHE A 126 21.88 -0.71 -0.31
C PHE A 126 20.57 -0.69 0.46
N THR A 127 20.35 0.30 1.33
CA THR A 127 19.11 0.44 2.10
C THR A 127 17.91 0.68 1.20
N GLN A 128 18.05 1.52 0.17
CA GLN A 128 16.99 1.75 -0.82
C GLN A 128 16.69 0.52 -1.65
N ALA A 129 17.71 -0.20 -2.11
CA ALA A 129 17.52 -1.45 -2.86
C ALA A 129 16.80 -2.49 -1.99
N ARG A 130 17.20 -2.62 -0.72
CA ARG A 130 16.54 -3.50 0.26
C ARG A 130 15.07 -3.13 0.49
N LEU A 131 14.77 -1.85 0.71
CA LEU A 131 13.39 -1.37 0.89
C LEU A 131 12.57 -1.52 -0.39
N GLY A 132 13.16 -1.27 -1.56
CA GLY A 132 12.54 -1.53 -2.85
C GLY A 132 12.17 -2.99 -3.01
N LEU A 133 13.09 -3.90 -2.70
CA LEU A 133 12.85 -5.34 -2.75
C LEU A 133 11.76 -5.76 -1.74
N GLN A 134 11.81 -5.26 -0.50
CA GLN A 134 10.77 -5.54 0.49
C GLN A 134 9.38 -5.07 0.02
N ARG A 135 9.28 -3.87 -0.57
CA ARG A 135 8.02 -3.37 -1.15
C ARG A 135 7.53 -4.27 -2.28
N THR A 136 8.42 -4.68 -3.18
CA THR A 136 8.07 -5.59 -4.28
C THR A 136 7.57 -6.93 -3.73
N LEU A 137 8.26 -7.52 -2.76
CA LEU A 137 7.85 -8.77 -2.12
C LEU A 137 6.48 -8.62 -1.42
N LEU A 138 6.25 -7.51 -0.71
CA LEU A 138 4.96 -7.22 -0.09
C LEU A 138 3.86 -7.05 -1.15
N GLN A 139 4.14 -6.34 -2.24
CA GLN A 139 3.17 -6.19 -3.34
C GLN A 139 2.82 -7.53 -3.98
N MET A 140 3.82 -8.39 -4.23
CA MET A 140 3.58 -9.75 -4.74
C MET A 140 2.78 -10.59 -3.74
N ALA A 141 3.08 -10.50 -2.44
CA ALA A 141 2.33 -11.22 -1.41
C ALA A 141 0.88 -10.75 -1.21
N LEU A 142 0.52 -9.53 -1.69
CA LEU A 142 -0.80 -8.92 -1.51
C LEU A 142 -1.63 -8.85 -2.79
N ARG A 143 -1.11 -9.36 -3.92
CA ARG A 143 -1.83 -9.40 -5.19
C ARG A 143 -2.13 -10.84 -5.63
N ASP A 144 -3.14 -10.98 -6.46
CA ASP A 144 -3.49 -12.21 -7.16
C ASP A 144 -2.74 -12.25 -8.49
N ASP A 145 -1.99 -13.32 -8.72
CA ASP A 145 -1.08 -13.44 -9.87
C ASP A 145 -1.82 -13.47 -11.22
N LEU A 146 -3.03 -14.05 -11.26
CA LEU A 146 -3.80 -14.15 -12.49
C LEU A 146 -4.45 -12.82 -12.88
N THR A 147 -4.96 -12.09 -11.89
CA THR A 147 -5.80 -10.91 -12.15
C THR A 147 -5.11 -9.59 -11.90
N GLY A 148 -4.02 -9.57 -11.11
CA GLY A 148 -3.36 -8.35 -10.65
C GLY A 148 -4.19 -7.49 -9.69
N LEU A 149 -5.41 -7.89 -9.32
CA LEU A 149 -6.18 -7.32 -8.21
C LEU A 149 -5.50 -7.66 -6.87
N HIS A 150 -5.95 -7.07 -5.77
CA HIS A 150 -5.50 -7.57 -4.47
C HIS A 150 -5.98 -9.02 -4.26
N ASN A 151 -5.17 -9.81 -3.58
CA ASN A 151 -5.61 -11.11 -3.08
C ASN A 151 -6.36 -10.93 -1.75
N ARG A 152 -6.84 -12.02 -1.16
CA ARG A 152 -7.55 -12.01 0.12
C ARG A 152 -6.78 -11.29 1.23
N ARG A 153 -5.46 -11.50 1.33
CA ARG A 153 -4.62 -10.85 2.35
C ARG A 153 -4.52 -9.35 2.12
N GLY A 154 -4.29 -8.94 0.89
CA GLY A 154 -4.22 -7.54 0.49
C GLY A 154 -5.55 -6.82 0.74
N PHE A 155 -6.67 -7.46 0.43
CA PHE A 155 -8.00 -6.92 0.72
C PHE A 155 -8.21 -6.69 2.20
N ILE A 156 -7.97 -7.70 3.05
CA ILE A 156 -8.19 -7.58 4.50
C ILE A 156 -7.34 -6.44 5.08
N ALA A 157 -6.06 -6.35 4.70
CA ALA A 157 -5.17 -5.30 5.20
C ALA A 157 -5.66 -3.90 4.84
N LEU A 158 -5.96 -3.67 3.55
CA LEU A 158 -6.38 -2.35 3.05
C LEU A 158 -7.79 -1.97 3.49
N ALA A 159 -8.74 -2.90 3.44
CA ALA A 159 -10.11 -2.66 3.86
C ALA A 159 -10.21 -2.35 5.35
N THR A 160 -9.42 -3.04 6.20
CA THR A 160 -9.36 -2.74 7.64
C THR A 160 -8.86 -1.32 7.88
N GLN A 161 -7.82 -0.90 7.14
CA GLN A 161 -7.29 0.46 7.24
C GLN A 161 -8.33 1.50 6.80
N GLN A 162 -9.02 1.26 5.66
CA GLN A 162 -10.06 2.18 5.17
C GLN A 162 -11.25 2.28 6.12
N LEU A 163 -11.75 1.17 6.68
CA LEU A 163 -12.83 1.18 7.65
C LEU A 163 -12.45 1.90 8.95
N THR A 164 -11.20 1.74 9.40
CA THR A 164 -10.69 2.46 10.58
C THR A 164 -10.70 3.98 10.33
N TRP A 165 -10.22 4.39 9.16
CA TRP A 165 -10.25 5.79 8.75
C TRP A 165 -11.68 6.31 8.59
N ALA A 166 -12.56 5.56 7.91
CA ALA A 166 -13.95 5.94 7.67
C ALA A 166 -14.72 6.15 8.98
N ARG A 167 -14.49 5.28 9.97
CA ARG A 167 -15.05 5.43 11.33
C ARG A 167 -14.61 6.74 11.97
N GLY A 168 -13.31 7.09 11.89
CA GLY A 168 -12.78 8.33 12.46
C GLY A 168 -13.24 9.60 11.73
N ALA A 169 -13.49 9.49 10.42
CA ALA A 169 -13.90 10.60 9.55
C ALA A 169 -15.44 10.74 9.43
N GLY A 170 -16.23 9.85 10.01
CA GLY A 170 -17.70 9.85 9.87
C GLY A 170 -18.16 9.52 8.44
N GLN A 171 -17.38 8.72 7.68
CA GLN A 171 -17.65 8.41 6.26
C GLN A 171 -18.35 7.07 6.12
N HIS A 172 -19.39 7.02 5.29
CA HIS A 172 -20.07 5.79 4.90
C HIS A 172 -19.27 5.06 3.82
N MET A 173 -19.33 3.72 3.84
CA MET A 173 -18.70 2.89 2.84
C MET A 173 -19.65 1.81 2.33
N VAL A 174 -19.39 1.34 1.10
CA VAL A 174 -20.17 0.27 0.46
C VAL A 174 -19.22 -0.88 0.13
N MET A 175 -19.64 -2.08 0.53
CA MET A 175 -19.00 -3.34 0.23
C MET A 175 -19.77 -4.06 -0.87
N PHE A 176 -19.06 -4.52 -1.87
CA PHE A 176 -19.56 -5.40 -2.93
C PHE A 176 -18.90 -6.76 -2.78
N PHE A 177 -19.72 -7.81 -2.81
CA PHE A 177 -19.24 -9.17 -2.94
C PHE A 177 -19.81 -9.72 -4.25
N ALA A 178 -18.95 -10.15 -5.16
CA ALA A 178 -19.32 -10.56 -6.50
C ALA A 178 -18.78 -11.94 -6.83
N ASP A 179 -19.50 -12.70 -7.63
CA ASP A 179 -19.14 -14.05 -8.03
C ASP A 179 -19.42 -14.23 -9.52
N LEU A 180 -18.43 -14.75 -10.26
CA LEU A 180 -18.52 -14.99 -11.69
C LEU A 180 -19.41 -16.20 -11.94
N ASP A 181 -20.56 -15.94 -12.53
CA ASP A 181 -21.54 -16.96 -12.80
C ASP A 181 -21.06 -17.96 -13.87
N GLY A 182 -21.21 -19.24 -13.57
CA GLY A 182 -20.97 -20.30 -14.56
C GLY A 182 -19.51 -20.61 -14.87
N LEU A 183 -18.53 -20.17 -14.04
CA LEU A 183 -17.12 -20.47 -14.25
C LEU A 183 -16.86 -21.99 -14.38
N LYS A 184 -17.51 -22.79 -13.55
CA LYS A 184 -17.42 -24.26 -13.67
C LYS A 184 -17.86 -24.76 -15.04
N TRP A 185 -18.97 -24.23 -15.57
CA TRP A 185 -19.46 -24.60 -16.89
C TRP A 185 -18.47 -24.21 -17.99
N ILE A 186 -17.85 -23.01 -17.88
CA ILE A 186 -16.80 -22.57 -18.82
C ILE A 186 -15.61 -23.53 -18.77
N ASN A 187 -15.13 -23.88 -17.58
CA ASN A 187 -14.03 -24.82 -17.40
C ASN A 187 -14.34 -26.21 -17.99
N ASP A 188 -15.53 -26.72 -17.74
CA ASP A 188 -15.93 -28.04 -18.16
C ASP A 188 -16.12 -28.14 -19.71
N HIS A 189 -16.47 -27.02 -20.39
CA HIS A 189 -16.75 -27.02 -21.84
C HIS A 189 -15.60 -26.50 -22.68
N PHE A 190 -14.77 -25.55 -22.14
CA PHE A 190 -13.73 -24.85 -22.90
C PHE A 190 -12.33 -25.02 -22.29
N GLY A 191 -12.24 -25.70 -21.14
CA GLY A 191 -10.97 -25.93 -20.44
C GLY A 191 -10.60 -24.81 -19.47
N HIS A 192 -9.62 -25.11 -18.60
CA HIS A 192 -9.20 -24.20 -17.53
C HIS A 192 -8.54 -22.91 -18.05
N GLU A 193 -7.85 -22.95 -19.19
CA GLU A 193 -7.24 -21.75 -19.78
C GLU A 193 -8.31 -20.70 -20.16
N GLU A 194 -9.46 -21.16 -20.67
CA GLU A 194 -10.56 -20.25 -20.99
C GLU A 194 -11.27 -19.77 -19.72
N GLY A 195 -11.34 -20.58 -18.67
CA GLY A 195 -11.79 -20.14 -17.35
C GLY A 195 -10.89 -19.06 -16.75
N ASP A 196 -9.57 -19.22 -16.85
CA ASP A 196 -8.60 -18.20 -16.42
C ASP A 196 -8.72 -16.90 -17.23
N ARG A 197 -9.01 -17.02 -18.53
CA ARG A 197 -9.32 -15.86 -19.37
C ARG A 197 -10.60 -15.16 -18.94
N ALA A 198 -11.68 -15.90 -18.63
CA ALA A 198 -12.93 -15.35 -18.12
C ALA A 198 -12.73 -14.59 -16.80
N ILE A 199 -11.93 -15.14 -15.88
CA ILE A 199 -11.54 -14.50 -14.62
C ILE A 199 -10.74 -13.21 -14.90
N SER A 200 -9.78 -13.26 -15.81
CA SER A 200 -8.93 -12.11 -16.16
C SER A 200 -9.72 -10.97 -16.80
N LEU A 201 -10.67 -11.30 -17.69
CA LEU A 201 -11.61 -10.33 -18.29
C LEU A 201 -12.51 -9.70 -17.22
N THR A 202 -13.05 -10.51 -16.31
CA THR A 202 -13.85 -10.03 -15.18
C THR A 202 -13.07 -9.05 -14.33
N ALA A 203 -11.81 -9.36 -14.02
CA ALA A 203 -10.93 -8.48 -13.26
C ALA A 203 -10.63 -7.17 -14.01
N ALA A 204 -10.49 -7.19 -15.33
CA ALA A 204 -10.34 -5.99 -16.15
C ALA A 204 -11.57 -5.09 -16.05
N CYS A 205 -12.78 -5.66 -16.20
CA CYS A 205 -14.05 -4.92 -16.03
C CYS A 205 -14.21 -4.33 -14.62
N ILE A 206 -13.76 -5.05 -13.58
CA ILE A 206 -13.73 -4.54 -12.21
C ILE A 206 -12.79 -3.31 -12.13
N ARG A 207 -11.56 -3.38 -12.67
CA ARG A 207 -10.62 -2.24 -12.66
C ARG A 207 -11.16 -1.03 -13.40
N GLU A 208 -11.90 -1.18 -14.47
CA GLU A 208 -12.53 -0.08 -15.21
C GLU A 208 -13.73 0.50 -14.47
N THR A 209 -14.46 -0.35 -13.73
CA THR A 209 -15.63 0.07 -12.96
C THR A 209 -15.27 0.81 -11.70
N PHE A 210 -14.24 0.35 -10.98
CA PHE A 210 -13.83 0.91 -9.69
C PHE A 210 -12.67 1.90 -9.86
N ARG A 211 -12.57 2.88 -8.98
CA ARG A 211 -11.51 3.90 -9.01
C ARG A 211 -10.21 3.35 -8.40
N LYS A 212 -9.11 4.02 -8.69
CA LYS A 212 -7.78 3.66 -8.16
C LYS A 212 -7.70 3.59 -6.62
N PHE A 213 -8.53 4.38 -5.93
CA PHE A 213 -8.56 4.44 -4.46
C PHE A 213 -9.55 3.45 -3.84
N ASP A 214 -10.39 2.82 -4.63
CA ASP A 214 -11.27 1.74 -4.17
C ASP A 214 -10.42 0.48 -3.96
N VAL A 215 -10.73 -0.28 -2.92
CA VAL A 215 -10.04 -1.55 -2.67
C VAL A 215 -10.77 -2.66 -3.39
N THR A 216 -10.16 -3.20 -4.44
CA THR A 216 -10.72 -4.32 -5.21
C THR A 216 -9.82 -5.55 -5.08
N ALA A 217 -10.42 -6.73 -4.97
CA ALA A 217 -9.68 -7.97 -4.80
C ALA A 217 -10.40 -9.18 -5.41
N ARG A 218 -9.61 -10.23 -5.70
CA ARG A 218 -10.09 -11.60 -5.90
C ARG A 218 -9.80 -12.38 -4.62
N LEU A 219 -10.84 -12.95 -4.02
CA LEU A 219 -10.69 -13.71 -2.77
C LEU A 219 -10.31 -15.16 -3.01
N SER A 220 -10.94 -15.78 -4.00
CA SER A 220 -10.68 -17.16 -4.44
C SER A 220 -11.43 -17.42 -5.74
N GLY A 221 -11.01 -18.40 -6.53
CA GLY A 221 -11.76 -18.90 -7.69
C GLY A 221 -12.48 -17.83 -8.51
N ASP A 222 -13.79 -17.78 -8.37
CA ASP A 222 -14.75 -16.88 -9.02
C ASP A 222 -15.20 -15.70 -8.12
N GLU A 223 -14.69 -15.58 -6.89
CA GLU A 223 -15.12 -14.60 -5.90
C GLU A 223 -14.29 -13.30 -5.95
N PHE A 224 -14.97 -12.19 -6.11
CA PHE A 224 -14.40 -10.85 -6.11
C PHE A 224 -15.05 -9.98 -5.05
N VAL A 225 -14.32 -9.01 -4.54
CA VAL A 225 -14.82 -8.02 -3.58
C VAL A 225 -14.34 -6.62 -3.94
N ALA A 226 -15.15 -5.63 -3.58
CA ALA A 226 -14.75 -4.23 -3.63
C ALA A 226 -15.27 -3.49 -2.39
N LEU A 227 -14.44 -2.60 -1.82
CA LEU A 227 -14.81 -1.66 -0.77
C LEU A 227 -14.59 -0.25 -1.29
N ILE A 228 -15.63 0.56 -1.24
CA ILE A 228 -15.61 1.93 -1.75
C ILE A 228 -16.12 2.92 -0.71
N MET A 229 -15.73 4.17 -0.84
CA MET A 229 -16.35 5.28 -0.12
C MET A 229 -17.68 5.62 -0.79
N GLU A 230 -18.72 5.84 0.01
CA GLU A 230 -20.00 6.31 -0.47
C GLU A 230 -19.94 7.81 -0.76
N GLU A 231 -20.34 8.21 -1.95
CA GLU A 231 -20.31 9.60 -2.42
C GLU A 231 -21.65 9.95 -3.08
N PRO A 232 -22.09 11.22 -3.03
CA PRO A 232 -23.26 11.68 -3.77
C PRO A 232 -23.13 11.35 -5.27
N GLY A 233 -24.16 10.75 -5.84
CA GLY A 233 -24.18 10.35 -7.26
C GLY A 233 -23.44 9.03 -7.58
N ARG A 234 -22.90 8.36 -6.58
CA ARG A 234 -22.20 7.08 -6.73
C ARG A 234 -22.89 5.98 -5.90
N SER A 235 -24.13 5.67 -6.26
CA SER A 235 -24.89 4.62 -5.58
C SER A 235 -24.42 3.22 -5.96
N ALA A 236 -24.67 2.25 -5.08
CA ALA A 236 -24.38 0.84 -5.33
C ALA A 236 -25.03 0.34 -6.64
N GLU A 237 -26.28 0.76 -6.90
CA GLU A 237 -27.01 0.37 -8.12
C GLU A 237 -26.33 0.92 -9.38
N THR A 238 -25.84 2.16 -9.34
CA THR A 238 -25.14 2.77 -10.47
C THR A 238 -23.83 2.04 -10.77
N ILE A 239 -23.10 1.63 -9.74
CA ILE A 239 -21.87 0.86 -9.87
C ILE A 239 -22.17 -0.53 -10.41
N CYS A 240 -23.16 -1.25 -9.86
CA CYS A 240 -23.58 -2.56 -10.34
C CYS A 240 -23.98 -2.52 -11.82
N ARG A 241 -24.78 -1.52 -12.22
CA ARG A 241 -25.18 -1.34 -13.63
C ARG A 241 -23.97 -1.14 -14.53
N ARG A 242 -23.01 -0.26 -14.16
CA ARG A 242 -21.79 -0.04 -14.92
C ARG A 242 -20.95 -1.30 -15.02
N LEU A 243 -20.82 -2.05 -13.93
CA LEU A 243 -20.10 -3.31 -13.91
C LEU A 243 -20.70 -4.34 -14.88
N HIS A 244 -22.03 -4.45 -14.89
CA HIS A 244 -22.71 -5.35 -15.83
C HIS A 244 -22.56 -4.90 -17.29
N MET A 245 -22.58 -3.59 -17.57
CA MET A 245 -22.33 -3.04 -18.91
C MET A 245 -20.91 -3.36 -19.38
N ASN A 246 -19.91 -3.06 -18.55
CA ASN A 246 -18.50 -3.34 -18.87
C ASN A 246 -18.26 -4.84 -19.11
N LEU A 247 -18.94 -5.72 -18.36
CA LEU A 247 -18.84 -7.17 -18.57
C LEU A 247 -19.47 -7.61 -19.91
N ALA A 248 -20.60 -7.02 -20.26
CA ALA A 248 -21.27 -7.35 -21.52
C ALA A 248 -20.44 -6.91 -22.75
N GLU A 249 -19.72 -5.79 -22.62
CA GLU A 249 -18.83 -5.25 -23.66
C GLU A 249 -17.48 -5.97 -23.68
N GLY A 250 -16.92 -6.29 -22.49
CA GLY A 250 -15.58 -6.84 -22.32
C GLY A 250 -15.43 -8.29 -22.83
N ALA A 251 -16.51 -9.06 -22.88
CA ALA A 251 -16.49 -10.42 -23.41
C ALA A 251 -16.26 -10.47 -24.94
N GLY A 252 -16.50 -9.35 -25.63
CA GLY A 252 -16.43 -9.30 -27.10
C GLY A 252 -17.60 -9.98 -27.79
N ALA A 253 -17.90 -9.56 -29.04
CA ALA A 253 -19.03 -10.11 -29.83
C ALA A 253 -18.84 -11.58 -30.23
N ASP A 254 -17.59 -12.04 -30.31
CA ASP A 254 -17.21 -13.38 -30.75
C ASP A 254 -16.99 -14.37 -29.59
N SER A 255 -17.26 -13.96 -28.34
CA SER A 255 -17.12 -14.87 -27.20
C SER A 255 -18.13 -16.00 -27.24
N PRO A 256 -17.70 -17.28 -27.08
CA PRO A 256 -18.62 -18.43 -27.10
C PRO A 256 -19.57 -18.49 -25.90
N TYR A 257 -19.36 -17.63 -24.89
CA TYR A 257 -20.19 -17.50 -23.69
C TYR A 257 -20.33 -16.04 -23.27
N LYS A 258 -21.34 -15.75 -22.47
CA LYS A 258 -21.56 -14.43 -21.87
C LYS A 258 -21.04 -14.41 -20.43
N LEU A 259 -20.22 -13.44 -20.11
CA LEU A 259 -19.83 -13.21 -18.73
C LEU A 259 -20.97 -12.56 -17.95
N SER A 260 -21.19 -13.01 -16.75
CA SER A 260 -22.22 -12.50 -15.85
C SER A 260 -21.71 -12.57 -14.41
N LEU A 261 -22.00 -11.55 -13.62
CA LEU A 261 -21.71 -11.51 -12.20
C LEU A 261 -23.00 -11.49 -11.39
N SER A 262 -23.03 -12.28 -10.34
CA SER A 262 -23.95 -12.09 -9.24
C SER A 262 -23.29 -11.19 -8.21
N VAL A 263 -24.00 -10.18 -7.69
CA VAL A 263 -23.45 -9.18 -6.78
C VAL A 263 -24.33 -9.04 -5.55
N GLY A 264 -23.72 -9.09 -4.37
CA GLY A 264 -24.31 -8.71 -3.09
C GLY A 264 -23.68 -7.43 -2.57
N VAL A 265 -24.47 -6.62 -1.88
CA VAL A 265 -24.04 -5.31 -1.36
C VAL A 265 -24.35 -5.23 0.11
N SER A 266 -23.43 -4.62 0.89
CA SER A 266 -23.66 -4.20 2.27
C SER A 266 -23.10 -2.81 2.50
N HIS A 267 -23.62 -2.12 3.51
CA HIS A 267 -23.28 -0.74 3.83
C HIS A 267 -22.62 -0.66 5.20
N PHE A 268 -21.57 0.12 5.29
CA PHE A 268 -20.93 0.48 6.55
C PHE A 268 -21.40 1.87 6.97
N ASP A 269 -22.01 1.92 8.18
CA ASP A 269 -22.41 3.15 8.84
C ASP A 269 -21.39 3.48 9.95
N PRO A 270 -20.70 4.63 9.89
CA PRO A 270 -19.78 5.03 10.96
C PRO A 270 -20.47 5.26 12.31
N GLY A 271 -21.79 5.57 12.32
CA GLY A 271 -22.61 5.73 13.54
C GLY A 271 -22.97 4.40 14.22
N ALA A 272 -22.99 3.31 13.45
CA ALA A 272 -23.24 1.94 13.91
C ALA A 272 -22.17 0.96 13.36
N PRO A 273 -20.90 1.12 13.73
CA PRO A 273 -19.81 0.45 13.06
C PRO A 273 -19.82 -1.06 13.31
N VAL A 274 -19.76 -1.81 12.23
CA VAL A 274 -19.57 -3.26 12.22
C VAL A 274 -18.09 -3.59 11.91
N THR A 275 -17.69 -4.83 12.18
CA THR A 275 -16.37 -5.32 11.79
C THR A 275 -16.31 -5.60 10.27
N LEU A 276 -15.10 -5.62 9.70
CA LEU A 276 -14.90 -6.03 8.29
C LEU A 276 -15.52 -7.41 8.01
N GLN A 277 -15.39 -8.35 8.94
CA GLN A 277 -15.92 -9.70 8.80
C GLN A 277 -17.45 -9.71 8.74
N GLU A 278 -18.12 -8.93 9.59
CA GLU A 278 -19.57 -8.78 9.57
C GLU A 278 -20.05 -8.12 8.30
N LEU A 279 -19.36 -7.07 7.83
CA LEU A 279 -19.68 -6.39 6.59
C LEU A 279 -19.57 -7.34 5.39
N MET A 280 -18.48 -8.13 5.31
CA MET A 280 -18.30 -9.17 4.29
C MET A 280 -19.40 -10.22 4.35
N LYS A 281 -19.76 -10.69 5.54
CA LYS A 281 -20.84 -11.69 5.74
C LYS A 281 -22.19 -11.16 5.29
N GLN A 282 -22.50 -9.88 5.54
CA GLN A 282 -23.73 -9.25 5.07
C GLN A 282 -23.78 -9.20 3.54
N ALA A 283 -22.67 -8.78 2.89
CA ALA A 283 -22.57 -8.74 1.43
C ALA A 283 -22.68 -10.15 0.81
N ASP A 284 -22.04 -11.16 1.38
CA ASP A 284 -22.13 -12.56 0.94
C ASP A 284 -23.57 -13.11 1.06
N THR A 285 -24.24 -12.80 2.17
CA THR A 285 -25.66 -13.15 2.35
C THR A 285 -26.55 -12.52 1.28
N ALA A 286 -26.32 -11.25 0.96
CA ALA A 286 -27.04 -10.55 -0.11
C ALA A 286 -26.74 -11.16 -1.50
N LEU A 287 -25.48 -11.55 -1.76
CA LEU A 287 -25.09 -12.28 -2.98
C LEU A 287 -25.83 -13.61 -3.10
N TYR A 288 -25.88 -14.38 -2.03
CA TYR A 288 -26.61 -15.66 -2.02
C TYR A 288 -28.09 -15.48 -2.35
N GLN A 289 -28.74 -14.46 -1.78
CA GLN A 289 -30.14 -14.11 -2.08
C GLN A 289 -30.31 -13.69 -3.55
N HIS A 290 -29.36 -12.94 -4.11
CA HIS A 290 -29.35 -12.55 -5.51
C HIS A 290 -29.25 -13.78 -6.42
N LYS A 291 -28.32 -14.69 -6.16
CA LYS A 291 -28.17 -15.95 -6.87
C LYS A 291 -29.48 -16.78 -6.82
N ARG A 292 -30.09 -16.94 -5.67
CA ARG A 292 -31.35 -17.66 -5.53
C ARG A 292 -32.46 -17.09 -6.40
N LYS A 293 -32.65 -15.78 -6.41
CA LYS A 293 -33.66 -15.10 -7.26
C LYS A 293 -33.38 -15.32 -8.75
N LYS A 294 -32.11 -15.17 -9.16
CA LYS A 294 -31.68 -15.34 -10.55
C LYS A 294 -31.93 -16.76 -11.06
N TYR A 295 -31.63 -17.77 -10.27
CA TYR A 295 -31.80 -19.18 -10.68
C TYR A 295 -33.21 -19.75 -10.44
N SER A 296 -34.01 -19.16 -9.54
CA SER A 296 -35.41 -19.56 -9.41
C SER A 296 -36.31 -19.13 -10.58
N SER A 297 -35.86 -18.11 -11.33
CA SER A 297 -36.55 -17.64 -12.54
C SER A 297 -36.12 -18.34 -13.84
N ALA A 298 -35.12 -19.22 -13.77
CA ALA A 298 -34.63 -19.97 -14.94
C ALA A 298 -35.22 -21.39 -14.99
N PRO A 299 -35.70 -21.90 -16.15
CA PRO A 299 -36.17 -23.28 -16.27
C PRO A 299 -34.99 -24.24 -16.01
N GLY A 300 -35.00 -24.98 -14.89
CA GLY A 300 -33.96 -25.94 -14.51
C GLY A 300 -33.06 -25.51 -13.35
N GLY A 301 -33.32 -24.37 -12.69
CA GLY A 301 -32.38 -23.64 -11.83
C GLY A 301 -32.08 -24.18 -10.42
N LEU A 302 -32.68 -25.26 -9.94
CA LEU A 302 -32.52 -25.74 -8.57
C LEU A 302 -31.24 -26.56 -8.26
N ALA A 303 -30.55 -27.06 -9.28
CA ALA A 303 -29.37 -27.91 -9.10
C ALA A 303 -28.06 -27.10 -8.85
N ALA A 304 -27.97 -25.88 -9.38
CA ALA A 304 -26.76 -25.04 -9.27
C ALA A 304 -26.59 -24.35 -7.89
N VAL A 305 -27.67 -24.17 -7.15
CA VAL A 305 -27.67 -23.48 -5.86
C VAL A 305 -27.09 -24.35 -4.72
N LYS A 306 -27.04 -25.66 -4.86
CA LYS A 306 -26.53 -26.58 -3.82
C LYS A 306 -25.01 -26.62 -3.66
N SER A 307 -24.26 -26.01 -4.57
CA SER A 307 -22.79 -25.99 -4.52
C SER A 307 -22.21 -24.77 -3.79
N ALA A 308 -22.99 -23.76 -3.49
CA ALA A 308 -22.55 -22.57 -2.77
C ALA A 308 -23.02 -22.63 -1.30
N ALA A 309 -22.35 -23.43 -0.49
CA ALA A 309 -22.51 -23.34 0.96
C ALA A 309 -21.80 -22.07 1.47
N PRO A 310 -22.38 -21.33 2.43
CA PRO A 310 -21.73 -20.15 3.00
C PRO A 310 -20.38 -20.53 3.61
N LEU A 311 -19.35 -19.72 3.33
CA LEU A 311 -17.99 -19.90 3.80
C LEU A 311 -17.96 -20.02 5.33
N ALA A 312 -17.60 -21.19 5.83
CA ALA A 312 -17.18 -21.40 7.20
C ALA A 312 -15.84 -20.62 7.39
N LEU A 313 -15.91 -19.43 7.96
CA LEU A 313 -14.75 -18.67 8.38
C LEU A 313 -14.02 -19.45 9.46
N ASN A 314 -12.95 -20.13 9.08
CA ASN A 314 -12.08 -20.84 10.00
C ASN A 314 -11.33 -19.79 10.87
N PRO A 315 -11.52 -19.75 12.20
CA PRO A 315 -10.90 -18.74 13.07
C PRO A 315 -9.52 -19.24 13.52
N THR A 316 -8.52 -19.22 12.65
CA THR A 316 -7.14 -19.45 13.08
C THR A 316 -6.30 -18.22 12.78
N ILE A 317 -6.40 -17.23 13.67
CA ILE A 317 -5.36 -16.21 13.87
C ILE A 317 -4.62 -16.64 15.15
N PRO A 318 -3.32 -16.98 15.11
CA PRO A 318 -2.56 -17.17 16.34
C PRO A 318 -2.44 -15.83 17.06
N ARG A 319 -2.88 -15.80 18.32
CA ARG A 319 -2.59 -14.71 19.26
C ARG A 319 -1.08 -14.75 19.55
N ARG A 320 -0.36 -13.70 19.11
CA ARG A 320 0.84 -13.19 19.78
C ARG A 320 0.91 -11.69 19.62
#